data_e824599ec2efa70f455f730af32eb636
#
_entry.id   e824599ec2efa70f455f730af32eb636
#
_cell.length_a   1.000
_cell.length_b   1.000
_cell.length_c   1.000
_cell.angle_alpha   90.00
_cell.angle_beta   90.00
_cell.angle_gamma   90.00
#
_symmetry.space_group_name_H-M   'P 1'
#
loop_
_entity.id
_entity.type
_entity.pdbx_description
1 polymer ?
#
loop_
_entity_poly.entity_id
_entity_poly.type
_entity_poly.pdbx_seq_one_letter_code
_entity_poly.pdbx_strand_id
1 'polypeptide(L)' 'MIDYKTEMCKDIGKELGLRPIDVKYAYDLIFEHLKMLIGCGEQVVVKHFGTFEKSEKGGVKFIKSRNWKL' A
#
# COMPACT_ATOMS: atom_id res chain seq x y z
N MET A 1 -16.70 -3.66 -8.62
CA MET A 1 -15.35 -3.15 -8.32
C MET A 1 -14.32 -3.98 -9.07
N ILE A 2 -13.36 -3.34 -9.70
CA ILE A 2 -12.29 -4.03 -10.43
C ILE A 2 -11.09 -4.21 -9.51
N ASP A 3 -10.59 -5.44 -9.43
CA ASP A 3 -9.40 -5.74 -8.63
C ASP A 3 -8.17 -5.72 -9.53
N TYR A 4 -7.31 -4.73 -9.34
CA TYR A 4 -6.10 -4.58 -10.12
C TYR A 4 -4.87 -5.25 -9.50
N LYS A 5 -5.03 -5.96 -8.38
CA LYS A 5 -3.91 -6.59 -7.67
C LYS A 5 -3.10 -7.52 -8.58
N THR A 6 -3.79 -8.39 -9.31
CA THR A 6 -3.12 -9.36 -10.19
C THR A 6 -2.36 -8.66 -11.31
N GLU A 7 -2.97 -7.66 -11.93
CA GLU A 7 -2.33 -6.90 -13.01
C GLU A 7 -1.11 -6.13 -12.51
N MET A 8 -1.23 -5.47 -11.36
CA MET A 8 -0.12 -4.76 -10.73
C MET A 8 1.04 -5.70 -10.44
N CYS A 9 0.76 -6.88 -9.88
CA CYS A 9 1.80 -7.84 -9.54
C CYS A 9 2.52 -8.36 -10.78
N LYS A 10 1.80 -8.57 -11.89
CA LYS A 10 2.42 -8.95 -13.15
C LYS A 10 3.36 -7.87 -13.68
N ASP A 11 2.89 -6.63 -13.69
CA ASP A 11 3.66 -5.51 -14.21
C ASP A 11 4.91 -5.23 -13.37
N ILE A 12 4.76 -5.22 -12.05
CA ILE A 12 5.87 -5.02 -11.13
C ILE A 12 6.87 -6.17 -11.24
N GLY A 13 6.36 -7.41 -11.36
CA GLY A 13 7.21 -8.57 -11.53
C GLY A 13 8.08 -8.48 -12.78
N LYS A 14 7.52 -8.00 -13.88
CA LYS A 14 8.29 -7.79 -15.12
C LYS A 14 9.40 -6.76 -14.92
N GLU A 15 9.10 -5.66 -14.26
CA GLU A 15 10.11 -4.62 -14.01
C GLU A 15 11.25 -5.11 -13.11
N LEU A 16 10.93 -5.92 -12.12
CA LEU A 16 11.91 -6.39 -11.13
C LEU A 16 12.55 -7.71 -11.49
N GLY A 17 12.10 -8.39 -12.54
CA GLY A 17 12.58 -9.72 -12.88
C GLY A 17 12.12 -10.79 -11.89
N LEU A 18 10.96 -10.61 -11.28
CA LEU A 18 10.39 -11.52 -10.31
C LEU A 18 9.15 -12.21 -10.85
N ARG A 19 8.81 -13.37 -10.27
CA ARG A 19 7.57 -14.05 -10.61
C ARG A 19 6.39 -13.31 -10.00
N PRO A 20 5.20 -13.31 -10.65
CA PRO A 20 4.03 -12.65 -10.08
C PRO A 20 3.67 -13.14 -8.68
N ILE A 21 3.90 -14.42 -8.38
CA ILE A 21 3.59 -14.96 -7.06
C ILE A 21 4.50 -14.39 -5.97
N ASP A 22 5.75 -14.10 -6.29
CA ASP A 22 6.67 -13.47 -5.34
C ASP A 22 6.25 -12.04 -5.05
N VAL A 23 5.78 -11.33 -6.07
CA VAL A 23 5.27 -9.96 -5.91
C VAL A 23 3.98 -9.96 -5.09
N LYS A 24 3.09 -10.92 -5.32
CA LYS A 24 1.85 -11.06 -4.52
C LYS A 24 2.17 -11.27 -3.05
N TYR A 25 3.15 -12.09 -2.76
CA TYR A 25 3.57 -12.34 -1.39
C TYR A 25 4.08 -11.06 -0.72
N ALA A 26 4.92 -10.32 -1.42
CA ALA A 26 5.43 -9.03 -0.92
C ALA A 26 4.30 -8.02 -0.74
N TYR A 27 3.36 -7.96 -1.68
CA TYR A 27 2.19 -7.11 -1.60
C TYR A 27 1.39 -7.38 -0.32
N ASP A 28 1.10 -8.65 -0.06
CA ASP A 28 0.32 -9.04 1.11
C ASP A 28 1.04 -8.69 2.41
N LEU A 29 2.36 -8.91 2.47
CA LEU A 29 3.15 -8.57 3.65
C LEU A 29 3.15 -7.07 3.92
N ILE A 30 3.30 -6.26 2.86
CA ILE A 30 3.32 -4.80 2.98
C ILE A 30 2.01 -4.31 3.57
N PHE A 31 0.89 -4.77 3.03
CA PHE A 31 -0.42 -4.33 3.51
C PHE A 31 -0.78 -4.87 4.89
N GLU A 32 -0.33 -6.05 5.24
CA GLU A 32 -0.51 -6.57 6.60
C GLU A 32 0.24 -5.73 7.63
N HIS A 33 1.49 -5.36 7.33
CA HIS A 33 2.27 -4.50 8.21
C HIS A 33 1.65 -3.11 8.32
N LEU A 34 1.15 -2.58 7.20
CA LEU A 34 0.49 -1.29 7.18
C LEU A 34 -0.74 -1.30 8.10
N LYS A 35 -1.57 -2.32 8.00
CA LYS A 35 -2.75 -2.48 8.85
C LYS A 35 -2.38 -2.57 10.33
N MET A 36 -1.32 -3.32 10.64
CA MET A 36 -0.87 -3.47 12.01
C MET A 36 -0.41 -2.14 12.61
N LEU A 37 0.41 -1.39 11.88
CA LEU A 37 0.91 -0.11 12.33
C LEU A 37 -0.22 0.89 12.54
N ILE A 38 -1.14 0.99 11.58
CA ILE A 38 -2.29 1.88 11.68
C ILE A 38 -3.18 1.49 12.85
N GLY A 39 -3.41 0.18 13.05
CA GLY A 39 -4.20 -0.32 14.16
C GLY A 39 -3.60 0.01 15.53
N CYS A 40 -2.28 0.14 15.61
CA CYS A 40 -1.59 0.55 16.83
C CYS A 40 -1.59 2.07 17.03
N GLY A 41 -2.20 2.82 16.12
CA GLY A 41 -2.24 4.28 16.22
C GLY A 41 -1.05 4.98 15.59
N GLU A 42 -0.18 4.24 14.89
CA GLU A 42 0.97 4.82 14.23
C GLU A 42 0.56 5.51 12.93
N GLN A 43 1.28 6.57 12.61
CA GLN A 43 1.13 7.27 11.34
C GLN A 43 2.15 6.70 10.37
N VAL A 44 1.71 6.25 9.19
CA VAL A 44 2.61 5.68 8.20
C VAL A 44 2.76 6.64 7.03
N VAL A 45 3.95 7.24 6.91
CA VAL A 45 4.25 8.20 5.85
C VAL A 45 4.95 7.49 4.71
N VAL A 46 4.33 7.54 3.51
CA VAL A 46 4.94 7.03 2.28
C VAL A 46 5.39 8.24 1.47
N LYS A 47 6.69 8.42 1.37
CA LYS A 47 7.28 9.58 0.72
C LYS A 47 6.73 9.78 -0.70
N HIS A 48 6.34 11.01 -1.02
CA HIS A 48 5.77 11.43 -2.31
C HIS A 48 4.40 10.82 -2.63
N PHE A 49 3.84 10.01 -1.76
CA PHE A 49 2.54 9.39 -1.97
C PHE A 49 1.49 9.95 -1.01
N GLY A 50 1.73 9.80 0.27
CA GLY A 50 0.79 10.28 1.28
C GLY A 50 1.02 9.66 2.63
N THR A 51 0.07 9.87 3.52
CA THR A 51 0.14 9.39 4.89
C THR A 51 -1.11 8.58 5.21
N PHE A 52 -0.92 7.43 5.82
CA PHE A 52 -2.00 6.60 6.33
C PHE A 52 -2.06 6.73 7.85
N GLU A 53 -3.25 6.91 8.38
CA GLU A 53 -3.45 6.98 9.82
C GLU A 53 -4.80 6.41 10.21
N LYS A 54 -4.98 6.13 11.49
CA LYS A 54 -6.24 5.61 12.01
C LYS A 54 -7.25 6.76 12.10
N SER A 55 -8.43 6.57 11.53
CA SER A 55 -9.48 7.56 11.63
C SER A 55 -10.18 7.48 13.00
N GLU A 56 -10.85 8.56 13.38
CA GLU A 56 -11.60 8.61 14.64
C GLU A 56 -12.67 7.52 14.73
N LYS A 57 -13.18 7.09 13.57
CA LYS A 57 -14.22 6.07 13.49
C LYS A 57 -13.68 4.64 13.43
N GLY A 58 -12.37 4.47 13.61
CA GLY A 58 -11.74 3.16 13.60
C GLY A 58 -11.30 2.64 12.23
N GLY A 59 -11.55 3.40 11.17
CA GLY A 59 -11.10 3.04 9.84
C GLY A 59 -9.73 3.62 9.52
N VAL A 60 -9.38 3.65 8.25
CA VAL A 60 -8.12 4.19 7.77
C VAL A 60 -8.37 5.51 7.07
N LYS A 61 -7.60 6.53 7.42
CA LYS A 61 -7.64 7.84 6.78
C LYS A 61 -6.37 8.00 5.95
N PHE A 62 -6.54 8.42 4.69
CA PHE A 62 -5.42 8.69 3.80
C PHE A 62 -5.33 10.17 3.51
N ILE A 63 -4.13 10.73 3.69
CA ILE A 63 -3.84 12.13 3.38
C ILE A 63 -2.85 12.15 2.22
N LYS A 64 -3.29 12.67 1.10
CA LYS A 64 -2.50 12.76 -0.13
C LYS A 64 -1.30 13.70 0.06
N SER A 65 -0.13 13.31 -0.44
CA SER A 65 1.05 14.18 -0.44
C SER A 65 0.86 15.38 -1.36
N ARG A 66 1.40 16.53 -0.96
CA ARG A 66 1.38 17.74 -1.80
C ARG A 66 2.15 17.54 -3.09
N ASN A 67 3.15 16.65 -3.08
CA ASN A 67 4.02 16.41 -4.22
C ASN A 67 3.52 15.30 -5.13
N TRP A 68 2.32 14.78 -4.86
CA TRP A 68 1.77 13.71 -5.66
C TRP A 68 1.32 14.26 -7.01
N LYS A 69 2.00 13.83 -8.07
CA LYS A 69 1.67 14.18 -9.45
C LYS A 69 1.27 12.91 -10.18
N LEU A 70 0.15 13.00 -10.85
CA LEU A 70 -0.35 11.91 -11.69
C LEU A 70 -0.25 12.28 -13.16
#